data_fa6e41b2bf93497e3e5bfb650b6f23e9
#
_entry.id   fa6e41b2bf93497e3e5bfb650b6f23e9
#
_cell.length_a   1.000
_cell.length_b   1.000
_cell.length_c   1.000
_cell.angle_alpha   90.00
_cell.angle_beta   90.00
_cell.angle_gamma   90.00
#
_symmetry.space_group_name_H-M   'P 1'
#
loop_
_entity.id
_entity.type
_entity.pdbx_description
1 polymer ?
#
loop_
_entity_poly.entity_id
_entity_poly.type
_entity_poly.pdbx_seq_one_letter_code
_entity_poly.pdbx_strand_id
1 'polypeptide(L)'
;MAVERVSVVGAAQPLDAREIRLADLGLRERADLQKWIIADPSLIEPGLLVLTEEYDKWATSNGDRVRDRLDLLALDSEGHLVVIELKRDDAPGDVHLQAVTYAAMVSRFTEEDLARIHADFLRRSGRECGMSEALEAIREHCGDELDVALLKQPRLVLVARSFPSQVTSSAVWLNEMGIDVKLVQFRLWAADGTHVMTTSVLYPVPGLEEFTVVPARAEKAETAQRAANNARNRRAVLRIIDNGSVKPGQELRFRSFPESMAWSNSDIDRWVAEDSRRGLATWTGDRNRPLRWEYDGQLYAPTSLVKEMVEQLTGNRPSHATGPRYWVDADGRDLAELADLPGESAPDDR
;
A
#
# COMPACT_ATOMS: atom_id res chain seq x y z
N MET A 1 -27.24 11.51 11.38
CA MET A 1 -25.82 11.33 11.70
C MET A 1 -25.71 10.13 12.64
N ALA A 2 -24.94 9.10 12.29
CA ALA A 2 -24.65 8.03 13.24
C ALA A 2 -23.83 8.65 14.38
N VAL A 3 -24.28 8.52 15.61
CA VAL A 3 -23.55 9.00 16.80
C VAL A 3 -22.60 7.87 17.18
N GLU A 4 -21.32 8.04 16.84
CA GLU A 4 -20.27 7.15 17.29
C GLU A 4 -20.07 7.38 18.79
N ARG A 5 -20.11 6.30 19.57
CA ARG A 5 -19.86 6.34 21.01
C ARG A 5 -18.61 5.51 21.30
N VAL A 6 -17.61 6.16 21.89
CA VAL A 6 -16.39 5.48 22.33
C VAL A 6 -16.44 5.39 23.85
N SER A 7 -16.17 4.21 24.36
CA SER A 7 -16.13 3.95 25.80
C SER A 7 -14.87 3.17 26.15
N VAL A 8 -14.20 3.58 27.21
CA VAL A 8 -13.10 2.80 27.78
C VAL A 8 -13.69 1.74 28.70
N VAL A 9 -13.44 0.47 28.40
CA VAL A 9 -13.98 -0.65 29.17
C VAL A 9 -12.99 -0.99 30.29
N GLY A 10 -13.38 -0.68 31.52
CA GLY A 10 -12.66 -1.03 32.76
C GLY A 10 -13.35 -2.16 33.51
N ALA A 11 -12.79 -2.53 34.67
CA ALA A 11 -13.25 -3.70 35.45
C ALA A 11 -14.66 -3.56 36.06
N ALA A 12 -15.18 -2.34 36.25
CA ALA A 12 -16.45 -2.10 36.92
C ALA A 12 -17.58 -1.63 35.99
N GLN A 13 -17.29 -0.64 35.13
CA GLN A 13 -18.26 -0.10 34.17
C GLN A 13 -17.55 0.63 33.03
N PRO A 14 -18.17 0.73 31.83
CA PRO A 14 -17.62 1.54 30.76
C PRO A 14 -17.58 3.02 31.14
N LEU A 15 -16.48 3.67 30.84
CA LEU A 15 -16.31 5.12 30.97
C LEU A 15 -16.53 5.79 29.61
N ASP A 16 -17.43 6.75 29.52
CA ASP A 16 -17.67 7.49 28.30
C ASP A 16 -16.48 8.37 27.94
N ALA A 17 -15.99 8.21 26.73
CA ALA A 17 -14.98 9.10 26.19
C ALA A 17 -15.66 10.33 25.54
N ARG A 18 -15.13 11.51 25.80
CA ARG A 18 -15.59 12.76 25.18
C ARG A 18 -14.75 13.08 23.97
N GLU A 19 -15.40 13.35 22.83
CA GLU A 19 -14.68 13.87 21.66
C GLU A 19 -14.04 15.22 21.95
N ILE A 20 -12.77 15.37 21.55
CA ILE A 20 -11.98 16.58 21.68
C ILE A 20 -11.29 16.89 20.34
N ARG A 21 -10.88 18.15 20.15
CA ARG A 21 -10.14 18.54 18.95
C ARG A 21 -8.64 18.58 19.24
N LEU A 22 -7.81 18.36 18.23
CA LEU A 22 -6.36 18.57 18.33
C LEU A 22 -6.02 19.97 18.85
N ALA A 23 -6.75 20.97 18.38
CA ALA A 23 -6.59 22.36 18.82
C ALA A 23 -6.80 22.53 20.33
N ASP A 24 -7.74 21.80 20.94
CA ASP A 24 -8.04 21.89 22.37
C ASP A 24 -6.88 21.37 23.24
N LEU A 25 -6.01 20.54 22.67
CA LEU A 25 -4.77 20.03 23.29
C LEU A 25 -3.53 20.85 22.91
N GLY A 26 -3.68 21.91 22.11
CA GLY A 26 -2.55 22.67 21.56
C GLY A 26 -1.73 21.90 20.50
N LEU A 27 -2.24 20.77 20.02
CA LEU A 27 -1.60 19.94 19.01
C LEU A 27 -1.77 20.54 17.61
N ARG A 28 -0.81 20.28 16.75
CA ARG A 28 -0.68 20.89 15.42
C ARG A 28 -0.74 19.81 14.34
N GLU A 29 -1.16 20.23 13.14
CA GLU A 29 -1.21 19.37 11.95
C GLU A 29 0.14 18.73 11.64
N ARG A 30 1.18 19.53 11.44
CA ARG A 30 2.53 19.08 11.07
C ARG A 30 3.35 18.52 12.21
N ALA A 31 3.28 19.17 13.37
CA ALA A 31 4.13 18.80 14.49
C ALA A 31 3.68 17.50 15.17
N ASP A 32 2.41 17.16 15.05
CA ASP A 32 1.79 16.05 15.76
C ASP A 32 1.09 15.06 14.81
N LEU A 33 -0.03 15.42 14.18
CA LEU A 33 -0.82 14.53 13.33
C LEU A 33 0.02 13.91 12.19
N GLN A 34 0.75 14.76 11.45
CA GLN A 34 1.60 14.31 10.36
C GLN A 34 2.69 13.35 10.85
N LYS A 35 3.31 13.64 11.99
CA LYS A 35 4.34 12.76 12.57
C LYS A 35 3.78 11.42 13.02
N TRP A 36 2.58 11.36 13.56
CA TRP A 36 1.94 10.10 13.93
C TRP A 36 1.69 9.25 12.69
N ILE A 37 1.22 9.85 11.61
CA ILE A 37 0.99 9.16 10.34
C ILE A 37 2.31 8.69 9.71
N ILE A 38 3.39 9.48 9.79
CA ILE A 38 4.72 9.05 9.33
C ILE A 38 5.25 7.88 10.16
N ALA A 39 5.05 7.93 11.48
CA ALA A 39 5.50 6.86 12.39
C ALA A 39 4.70 5.56 12.19
N ASP A 40 3.41 5.68 11.88
CA ASP A 40 2.53 4.55 11.60
C ASP A 40 1.56 4.88 10.45
N PRO A 41 1.97 4.68 9.20
CA PRO A 41 1.11 4.94 8.04
C PRO A 41 -0.15 4.05 7.98
N SER A 42 -0.18 2.95 8.74
CA SER A 42 -1.34 2.06 8.83
C SER A 42 -2.57 2.73 9.46
N LEU A 43 -2.38 3.86 10.16
CA LEU A 43 -3.46 4.75 10.62
C LEU A 43 -4.35 5.25 9.47
N ILE A 44 -3.81 5.31 8.26
CA ILE A 44 -4.54 5.69 7.04
C ILE A 44 -4.85 4.46 6.19
N GLU A 45 -3.81 3.67 5.91
CA GLU A 45 -3.92 2.47 5.09
C GLU A 45 -2.72 1.56 5.34
N PRO A 46 -2.93 0.25 5.59
CA PRO A 46 -1.84 -0.71 5.69
C PRO A 46 -1.03 -0.78 4.38
N GLY A 47 0.28 -0.93 4.51
CA GLY A 47 1.16 -1.13 3.37
C GLY A 47 1.52 0.14 2.61
N LEU A 48 1.46 1.32 3.24
CA LEU A 48 2.00 2.55 2.68
C LEU A 48 3.48 2.73 3.05
N LEU A 49 4.30 3.08 2.08
CA LEU A 49 5.67 3.57 2.26
C LEU A 49 5.67 5.10 2.11
N VAL A 50 5.96 5.83 3.17
CA VAL A 50 6.11 7.29 3.10
C VAL A 50 7.39 7.63 2.33
N LEU A 51 7.26 8.32 1.21
CA LEU A 51 8.38 8.75 0.37
C LEU A 51 8.95 10.09 0.81
N THR A 52 8.10 11.03 1.21
CA THR A 52 8.51 12.34 1.72
C THR A 52 7.37 13.05 2.44
N GLU A 53 7.75 14.07 3.19
CA GLU A 53 6.86 15.05 3.80
C GLU A 53 7.19 16.47 3.33
N GLU A 54 6.20 17.38 3.38
CA GLU A 54 6.38 18.82 3.15
C GLU A 54 7.13 19.14 1.83
N TYR A 55 6.78 18.41 0.75
CA TYR A 55 7.48 18.57 -0.52
C TYR A 55 7.09 19.88 -1.23
N ASP A 56 8.06 20.75 -1.45
CA ASP A 56 7.91 22.09 -2.03
C ASP A 56 8.84 22.38 -3.22
N LYS A 57 9.53 21.35 -3.74
CA LYS A 57 10.52 21.51 -4.82
C LYS A 57 9.87 21.48 -6.20
N TRP A 58 8.82 22.30 -6.38
CA TRP A 58 8.11 22.44 -7.67
C TRP A 58 8.68 23.56 -8.51
N ALA A 59 8.75 23.35 -9.82
CA ALA A 59 9.12 24.36 -10.80
C ALA A 59 8.26 24.26 -12.06
N THR A 60 7.98 25.40 -12.68
CA THR A 60 7.39 25.43 -14.01
C THR A 60 8.40 25.00 -15.06
N SER A 61 7.95 24.74 -16.30
CA SER A 61 8.83 24.47 -17.45
C SER A 61 9.84 25.59 -17.72
N ASN A 62 9.55 26.80 -17.25
CA ASN A 62 10.44 27.96 -17.38
C ASN A 62 11.39 28.13 -16.19
N GLY A 63 11.32 27.22 -15.18
CA GLY A 63 12.17 27.25 -14.00
C GLY A 63 11.65 28.11 -12.84
N ASP A 64 10.45 28.70 -12.95
CA ASP A 64 9.86 29.48 -11.88
C ASP A 64 9.40 28.55 -10.74
N ARG A 65 9.73 28.91 -9.49
CA ARG A 65 9.30 28.15 -8.32
C ARG A 65 7.80 28.31 -8.08
N VAL A 66 7.12 27.18 -7.89
CA VAL A 66 5.73 27.13 -7.41
C VAL A 66 5.77 26.98 -5.89
N ARG A 67 4.96 27.73 -5.16
CA ARG A 67 4.97 27.78 -3.69
C ARG A 67 4.05 26.78 -3.01
N ASP A 68 3.51 25.84 -3.77
CA ASP A 68 2.67 24.78 -3.23
C ASP A 68 3.51 23.77 -2.46
N ARG A 69 2.94 23.20 -1.42
CA ARG A 69 3.61 22.24 -0.56
C ARG A 69 2.68 21.10 -0.22
N LEU A 70 3.04 19.92 -0.69
CA LEU A 70 2.36 18.66 -0.45
C LEU A 70 2.68 18.16 0.96
N ASP A 71 1.66 17.84 1.76
CA ASP A 71 1.85 17.38 3.14
C ASP A 71 2.61 16.06 3.20
N LEU A 72 2.09 14.98 2.58
CA LEU A 72 2.76 13.68 2.51
C LEU A 72 2.61 13.07 1.11
N LEU A 73 3.70 12.50 0.63
CA LEU A 73 3.70 11.59 -0.53
C LEU A 73 4.08 10.20 -0.03
N ALA A 74 3.27 9.23 -0.38
CA ALA A 74 3.51 7.82 -0.11
C ALA A 74 3.43 6.99 -1.39
N LEU A 75 3.79 5.73 -1.27
CA LEU A 75 3.64 4.70 -2.29
C LEU A 75 2.86 3.54 -1.67
N ASP A 76 1.84 3.05 -2.35
CA ASP A 76 1.18 1.83 -1.91
C ASP A 76 1.94 0.58 -2.38
N SER A 77 1.57 -0.58 -1.84
CA SER A 77 2.21 -1.83 -2.21
C SER A 77 1.94 -2.27 -3.67
N GLU A 78 1.01 -1.62 -4.36
CA GLU A 78 0.73 -1.85 -5.79
C GLU A 78 1.58 -0.97 -6.72
N GLY A 79 2.22 0.06 -6.18
CA GLY A 79 3.07 0.98 -6.93
C GLY A 79 2.37 2.26 -7.35
N HIS A 80 1.18 2.58 -6.81
CA HIS A 80 0.57 3.89 -7.01
C HIS A 80 1.19 4.91 -6.06
N LEU A 81 1.44 6.09 -6.58
CA LEU A 81 1.71 7.24 -5.72
C LEU A 81 0.44 7.61 -4.94
N VAL A 82 0.58 7.87 -3.66
CA VAL A 82 -0.50 8.27 -2.78
C VAL A 82 -0.24 9.69 -2.28
N VAL A 83 -1.04 10.63 -2.76
CA VAL A 83 -1.05 12.03 -2.31
C VAL A 83 -1.92 12.11 -1.06
N ILE A 84 -1.34 12.46 0.07
CA ILE A 84 -2.05 12.56 1.34
C ILE A 84 -2.08 14.01 1.76
N GLU A 85 -3.28 14.57 1.85
CA GLU A 85 -3.54 15.91 2.34
C GLU A 85 -4.17 15.85 3.73
N LEU A 86 -3.57 16.55 4.69
CA LEU A 86 -3.96 16.53 6.09
C LEU A 86 -4.65 17.83 6.48
N LYS A 87 -5.68 17.72 7.28
CA LYS A 87 -6.29 18.88 7.94
C LYS A 87 -6.50 18.55 9.40
N ARG A 88 -5.90 19.36 10.28
CA ARG A 88 -5.95 19.20 11.74
C ARG A 88 -7.37 19.14 12.31
N ASP A 89 -8.26 19.92 11.71
CA ASP A 89 -9.66 20.06 12.14
C ASP A 89 -10.61 19.71 10.97
N ASP A 90 -11.66 20.48 10.77
CA ASP A 90 -12.59 20.28 9.66
C ASP A 90 -11.93 20.66 8.32
N ALA A 91 -12.14 19.85 7.30
CA ALA A 91 -11.58 20.11 5.97
C ALA A 91 -12.19 21.40 5.36
N PRO A 92 -11.38 22.27 4.74
CA PRO A 92 -11.91 23.36 3.94
C PRO A 92 -12.59 22.83 2.68
N GLY A 93 -13.50 23.62 2.11
CA GLY A 93 -14.31 23.20 0.97
C GLY A 93 -13.54 22.94 -0.34
N ASP A 94 -12.30 23.38 -0.43
CA ASP A 94 -11.42 23.27 -1.59
C ASP A 94 -10.26 22.27 -1.41
N VAL A 95 -10.22 21.52 -0.31
CA VAL A 95 -9.14 20.56 -0.02
C VAL A 95 -8.94 19.53 -1.13
N HIS A 96 -10.01 19.10 -1.78
CA HIS A 96 -9.95 18.14 -2.89
C HIS A 96 -9.28 18.74 -4.15
N LEU A 97 -9.45 20.04 -4.40
CA LEU A 97 -8.77 20.73 -5.51
C LEU A 97 -7.27 20.81 -5.29
N GLN A 98 -6.85 21.03 -4.04
CA GLN A 98 -5.45 21.01 -3.63
C GLN A 98 -4.84 19.64 -3.89
N ALA A 99 -5.51 18.57 -3.45
CA ALA A 99 -5.04 17.21 -3.65
C ALA A 99 -4.97 16.81 -5.15
N VAL A 100 -5.97 17.20 -5.97
CA VAL A 100 -5.96 16.99 -7.42
C VAL A 100 -4.78 17.72 -8.09
N THR A 101 -4.48 18.94 -7.65
CA THR A 101 -3.33 19.70 -8.15
C THR A 101 -2.03 18.95 -7.86
N TYR A 102 -1.85 18.46 -6.63
CA TYR A 102 -0.66 17.66 -6.30
C TYR A 102 -0.59 16.35 -7.06
N ALA A 103 -1.72 15.65 -7.25
CA ALA A 103 -1.76 14.44 -8.06
C ALA A 103 -1.26 14.70 -9.49
N ALA A 104 -1.72 15.77 -10.11
CA ALA A 104 -1.25 16.17 -11.44
C ALA A 104 0.25 16.47 -11.47
N MET A 105 0.81 17.02 -10.39
CA MET A 105 2.25 17.31 -10.27
C MET A 105 3.05 16.05 -10.07
N VAL A 106 2.69 15.19 -9.11
CA VAL A 106 3.44 13.95 -8.79
C VAL A 106 3.33 12.90 -9.89
N SER A 107 2.28 12.90 -10.72
CA SER A 107 2.14 11.99 -11.86
C SER A 107 3.27 12.14 -12.91
N ARG A 108 4.09 13.17 -12.80
CA ARG A 108 5.25 13.42 -13.66
C ARG A 108 6.55 12.88 -13.09
N PHE A 109 6.55 12.38 -11.87
CA PHE A 109 7.76 11.83 -11.25
C PHE A 109 8.21 10.55 -11.96
N THR A 110 9.51 10.44 -12.09
CA THR A 110 10.21 9.23 -12.56
C THR A 110 10.70 8.41 -11.35
N GLU A 111 11.09 7.17 -11.59
CA GLU A 111 11.73 6.35 -10.55
C GLU A 111 12.94 7.05 -9.93
N GLU A 112 13.73 7.75 -10.76
CA GLU A 112 14.91 8.50 -10.29
C GLU A 112 14.50 9.67 -9.38
N ASP A 113 13.42 10.38 -9.72
CA ASP A 113 12.87 11.43 -8.85
C ASP A 113 12.43 10.87 -7.51
N LEU A 114 11.72 9.73 -7.51
CA LEU A 114 11.25 9.08 -6.29
C LEU A 114 12.42 8.59 -5.44
N ALA A 115 13.44 7.96 -6.04
CA ALA A 115 14.65 7.52 -5.33
C ALA A 115 15.36 8.70 -4.66
N ARG A 116 15.53 9.82 -5.37
CA ARG A 116 16.14 11.03 -4.83
C ARG A 116 15.33 11.63 -3.69
N ILE A 117 14.00 11.75 -3.87
CA ILE A 117 13.08 12.30 -2.87
C ILE A 117 13.10 11.45 -1.60
N HIS A 118 13.04 10.12 -1.75
CA HIS A 118 13.05 9.20 -0.61
C HIS A 118 14.40 9.16 0.11
N ALA A 119 15.51 9.15 -0.61
CA ALA A 119 16.85 9.26 -0.01
C ALA A 119 17.01 10.56 0.78
N ASP A 120 16.52 11.71 0.24
CA ASP A 120 16.52 12.98 0.94
C ASP A 120 15.68 12.95 2.22
N PHE A 121 14.50 12.31 2.17
CA PHE A 121 13.62 12.13 3.31
C PHE A 121 14.27 11.27 4.41
N LEU A 122 14.84 10.13 4.06
CA LEU A 122 15.51 9.23 5.01
C LEU A 122 16.68 9.93 5.68
N ARG A 123 17.51 10.67 4.94
CA ARG A 123 18.64 11.44 5.51
C ARG A 123 18.18 12.52 6.47
N ARG A 124 17.09 13.25 6.16
CA ARG A 124 16.50 14.23 7.08
C ARG A 124 15.96 13.58 8.36
N SER A 125 15.54 12.34 8.27
CA SER A 125 15.08 11.53 9.41
C SER A 125 16.22 10.87 10.19
N GLY A 126 17.49 11.19 9.85
CA GLY A 126 18.68 10.67 10.54
C GLY A 126 19.15 9.29 10.06
N ARG A 127 18.64 8.79 8.95
CA ARG A 127 19.03 7.52 8.34
C ARG A 127 19.88 7.79 7.09
N GLU A 128 21.15 7.42 7.14
CA GLU A 128 22.02 7.44 5.95
C GLU A 128 21.42 6.54 4.87
N CYS A 129 21.22 7.10 3.68
CA CYS A 129 20.65 6.38 2.54
C CYS A 129 21.08 7.01 1.22
N GLY A 130 21.63 6.20 0.33
CA GLY A 130 21.96 6.58 -1.04
C GLY A 130 20.76 6.45 -1.99
N MET A 131 20.87 7.03 -3.20
CA MET A 131 19.81 6.94 -4.21
C MET A 131 19.53 5.49 -4.65
N SER A 132 20.58 4.68 -4.81
CA SER A 132 20.42 3.28 -5.22
C SER A 132 19.70 2.46 -4.14
N GLU A 133 20.06 2.68 -2.88
CA GLU A 133 19.45 2.02 -1.73
C GLU A 133 17.96 2.45 -1.56
N ALA A 134 17.67 3.74 -1.75
CA ALA A 134 16.30 4.24 -1.73
C ALA A 134 15.45 3.67 -2.88
N LEU A 135 16.01 3.54 -4.08
CA LEU A 135 15.33 2.92 -5.22
C LEU A 135 15.06 1.43 -4.98
N GLU A 136 16.03 0.73 -4.40
CA GLU A 136 15.86 -0.68 -4.04
C GLU A 136 14.74 -0.86 -3.00
N ALA A 137 14.70 -0.02 -1.96
CA ALA A 137 13.63 -0.03 -0.96
C ALA A 137 12.24 0.26 -1.57
N ILE A 138 12.16 1.21 -2.52
CA ILE A 138 10.92 1.50 -3.26
C ILE A 138 10.50 0.29 -4.09
N ARG A 139 11.40 -0.32 -4.85
CA ARG A 139 11.11 -1.50 -5.67
C ARG A 139 10.73 -2.69 -4.82
N GLU A 140 11.45 -2.96 -3.75
CA GLU A 140 11.12 -4.02 -2.80
C GLU A 140 9.72 -3.83 -2.20
N HIS A 141 9.38 -2.61 -1.80
CA HIS A 141 8.05 -2.27 -1.30
C HIS A 141 6.98 -2.58 -2.34
N CYS A 142 7.29 -2.38 -3.59
CA CYS A 142 6.44 -2.66 -4.72
C CYS A 142 6.55 -4.10 -5.26
N GLY A 143 7.27 -5.06 -4.63
CA GLY A 143 7.47 -6.45 -5.09
C GLY A 143 8.38 -6.51 -6.32
N ASP A 144 9.44 -5.71 -6.32
CA ASP A 144 10.58 -5.62 -7.24
C ASP A 144 10.33 -4.98 -8.62
N GLU A 145 9.10 -4.68 -8.97
CA GLU A 145 8.80 -3.92 -10.19
C GLU A 145 7.95 -2.70 -9.88
N LEU A 146 8.42 -1.54 -10.27
CA LEU A 146 7.64 -0.31 -10.24
C LEU A 146 7.03 -0.09 -11.62
N ASP A 147 5.72 -0.24 -11.73
CA ASP A 147 5.02 0.02 -13.00
C ASP A 147 4.89 1.53 -13.22
N VAL A 148 5.60 2.04 -14.23
CA VAL A 148 5.56 3.45 -14.62
C VAL A 148 4.14 3.91 -15.00
N ALA A 149 3.27 3.00 -15.45
CA ALA A 149 1.88 3.35 -15.75
C ALA A 149 1.09 3.64 -14.47
N LEU A 150 1.36 2.91 -13.37
CA LEU A 150 0.72 3.14 -12.07
C LEU A 150 1.19 4.42 -11.41
N LEU A 151 2.45 4.81 -11.60
CA LEU A 151 2.96 6.12 -11.11
C LEU A 151 2.20 7.31 -11.71
N LYS A 152 1.66 7.15 -12.91
CA LYS A 152 0.88 8.19 -13.59
C LYS A 152 -0.57 8.29 -13.14
N GLN A 153 -1.00 7.38 -12.29
CA GLN A 153 -2.35 7.31 -11.73
C GLN A 153 -2.31 7.45 -10.19
N PRO A 154 -1.93 8.63 -9.67
CA PRO A 154 -1.86 8.84 -8.23
C PRO A 154 -3.24 8.67 -7.58
N ARG A 155 -3.24 8.09 -6.38
CA ARG A 155 -4.39 8.02 -5.49
C ARG A 155 -4.40 9.23 -4.58
N LEU A 156 -5.60 9.68 -4.20
CA LEU A 156 -5.80 10.83 -3.31
C LEU A 156 -6.33 10.35 -1.96
N VAL A 157 -5.71 10.76 -0.89
CA VAL A 157 -6.20 10.50 0.47
C VAL A 157 -6.33 11.83 1.20
N LEU A 158 -7.55 12.17 1.57
CA LEU A 158 -7.85 13.35 2.39
C LEU A 158 -8.10 12.91 3.82
N VAL A 159 -7.39 13.50 4.77
CA VAL A 159 -7.49 13.17 6.20
C VAL A 159 -7.95 14.41 6.95
N ALA A 160 -9.10 14.32 7.62
CA ALA A 160 -9.66 15.43 8.42
C ALA A 160 -10.60 14.90 9.51
N ARG A 161 -10.94 15.78 10.47
CA ARG A 161 -11.96 15.48 11.47
C ARG A 161 -13.36 15.38 10.85
N SER A 162 -13.67 16.20 9.87
CA SER A 162 -14.92 16.14 9.10
C SER A 162 -14.74 16.72 7.70
N PHE A 163 -15.66 16.39 6.79
CA PHE A 163 -15.66 16.86 5.42
C PHE A 163 -16.98 17.54 5.08
N PRO A 164 -16.95 18.74 4.47
CA PRO A 164 -18.14 19.37 3.93
C PRO A 164 -18.75 18.55 2.79
N SER A 165 -20.07 18.67 2.58
CA SER A 165 -20.79 17.91 1.56
C SER A 165 -20.26 18.12 0.14
N GLN A 166 -19.73 19.30 -0.18
CA GLN A 166 -19.09 19.55 -1.49
C GLN A 166 -17.82 18.71 -1.69
N VAL A 167 -17.04 18.48 -0.64
CA VAL A 167 -15.84 17.63 -0.71
C VAL A 167 -16.23 16.17 -0.91
N THR A 168 -17.22 15.68 -0.16
CA THR A 168 -17.72 14.31 -0.32
C THR A 168 -18.35 14.07 -1.68
N SER A 169 -19.15 15.01 -2.19
CA SER A 169 -19.72 14.94 -3.53
C SER A 169 -18.65 14.93 -4.62
N SER A 170 -17.60 15.75 -4.46
CA SER A 170 -16.46 15.77 -5.40
C SER A 170 -15.68 14.45 -5.37
N ALA A 171 -15.45 13.89 -4.17
CA ALA A 171 -14.78 12.61 -4.01
C ALA A 171 -15.54 11.47 -4.70
N VAL A 172 -16.87 11.42 -4.53
CA VAL A 172 -17.74 10.44 -5.22
C VAL A 172 -17.59 10.59 -6.73
N TRP A 173 -17.76 11.80 -7.25
CA TRP A 173 -17.66 12.05 -8.70
C TRP A 173 -16.27 11.72 -9.26
N LEU A 174 -15.19 12.07 -8.56
CA LEU A 174 -13.83 11.74 -8.98
C LEU A 174 -13.61 10.22 -9.07
N ASN A 175 -14.13 9.45 -8.10
CA ASN A 175 -14.07 7.99 -8.15
C ASN A 175 -14.86 7.42 -9.33
N GLU A 176 -16.06 7.98 -9.63
CA GLU A 176 -16.85 7.60 -10.82
C GLU A 176 -16.08 7.88 -12.12
N MET A 177 -15.23 8.91 -12.13
CA MET A 177 -14.35 9.24 -13.25
C MET A 177 -13.04 8.44 -13.27
N GLY A 178 -12.87 7.48 -12.34
CA GLY A 178 -11.70 6.61 -12.29
C GLY A 178 -10.50 7.19 -11.55
N ILE A 179 -10.67 8.28 -10.82
CA ILE A 179 -9.64 8.85 -9.94
C ILE A 179 -9.89 8.32 -8.53
N ASP A 180 -8.98 7.51 -8.00
CA ASP A 180 -9.11 6.93 -6.66
C ASP A 180 -8.96 8.02 -5.58
N VAL A 181 -10.06 8.31 -4.90
CA VAL A 181 -10.12 9.27 -3.78
C VAL A 181 -10.65 8.58 -2.53
N LYS A 182 -9.88 8.66 -1.44
CA LYS A 182 -10.26 8.15 -0.12
C LYS A 182 -10.43 9.30 0.86
N LEU A 183 -11.51 9.29 1.62
CA LEU A 183 -11.74 10.21 2.73
C LEU A 183 -11.56 9.44 4.04
N VAL A 184 -10.57 9.83 4.82
CA VAL A 184 -10.27 9.24 6.12
C VAL A 184 -10.61 10.26 7.22
N GLN A 185 -11.55 9.89 8.07
CA GLN A 185 -11.87 10.66 9.25
C GLN A 185 -10.98 10.23 10.40
N PHE A 186 -10.39 11.17 11.12
CA PHE A 186 -9.82 10.88 12.42
C PHE A 186 -10.62 11.63 13.52
N ARG A 187 -10.67 11.05 14.71
CA ARG A 187 -11.26 11.66 15.89
C ARG A 187 -10.39 11.42 17.10
N LEU A 188 -10.37 12.37 17.99
CA LEU A 188 -9.72 12.24 19.29
C LEU A 188 -10.77 12.19 20.39
N TRP A 189 -10.50 11.32 21.36
CA TRP A 189 -11.36 11.08 22.51
C TRP A 189 -10.54 11.21 23.78
N ALA A 190 -11.11 11.84 24.79
CA ALA A 190 -10.52 11.93 26.13
C ALA A 190 -11.37 11.13 27.11
N ALA A 191 -10.72 10.23 27.85
CA ALA A 191 -11.32 9.46 28.92
C ALA A 191 -10.27 9.25 30.02
N ASP A 192 -10.59 9.66 31.24
CA ASP A 192 -9.78 9.42 32.45
C ASP A 192 -8.28 9.72 32.28
N GLY A 193 -7.97 10.89 31.72
CA GLY A 193 -6.59 11.34 31.50
C GLY A 193 -5.88 10.69 30.30
N THR A 194 -6.53 9.75 29.61
CA THR A 194 -6.01 9.11 28.40
C THR A 194 -6.64 9.71 27.15
N HIS A 195 -5.86 9.83 26.09
CA HIS A 195 -6.34 10.26 24.79
C HIS A 195 -6.28 9.07 23.81
N VAL A 196 -7.39 8.84 23.11
CA VAL A 196 -7.51 7.78 22.10
C VAL A 196 -7.81 8.44 20.75
N MET A 197 -7.07 8.05 19.72
CA MET A 197 -7.35 8.43 18.34
C MET A 197 -8.04 7.27 17.64
N THR A 198 -9.14 7.57 16.93
CA THR A 198 -9.77 6.63 16.00
C THR A 198 -9.63 7.15 14.58
N THR A 199 -9.42 6.25 13.62
CA THR A 199 -9.43 6.51 12.19
C THR A 199 -10.52 5.67 11.54
N SER A 200 -11.24 6.25 10.59
CA SER A 200 -12.33 5.56 9.88
C SER A 200 -12.36 6.01 8.42
N VAL A 201 -12.48 5.07 7.50
CA VAL A 201 -12.72 5.39 6.09
C VAL A 201 -14.18 5.80 5.91
N LEU A 202 -14.40 7.06 5.56
CA LEU A 202 -15.73 7.59 5.27
C LEU A 202 -16.16 7.31 3.82
N TYR A 203 -15.19 7.30 2.91
CA TYR A 203 -15.43 7.04 1.51
C TYR A 203 -14.16 6.49 0.84
N PRO A 204 -14.27 5.51 -0.08
CA PRO A 204 -15.46 4.68 -0.29
C PRO A 204 -15.85 3.93 0.99
N VAL A 205 -17.14 3.67 1.16
CA VAL A 205 -17.60 2.93 2.35
C VAL A 205 -17.25 1.45 2.14
N PRO A 206 -16.42 0.85 3.00
CA PRO A 206 -16.05 -0.55 2.87
C PRO A 206 -17.29 -1.45 2.90
N GLY A 207 -17.40 -2.38 1.95
CA GLY A 207 -18.51 -3.34 1.89
C GLY A 207 -19.85 -2.78 1.39
N LEU A 208 -19.96 -1.50 1.01
CA LEU A 208 -21.21 -0.93 0.51
C LEU A 208 -21.66 -1.60 -0.81
N GLU A 209 -20.72 -2.09 -1.60
CA GLU A 209 -21.00 -2.82 -2.85
C GLU A 209 -21.80 -4.10 -2.61
N GLU A 210 -21.62 -4.75 -1.47
CA GLU A 210 -22.35 -5.95 -1.07
C GLU A 210 -23.83 -5.67 -0.70
N PHE A 211 -24.15 -4.43 -0.33
CA PHE A 211 -25.48 -4.01 0.12
C PHE A 211 -26.28 -3.24 -0.93
N THR A 212 -25.70 -2.93 -2.09
CA THR A 212 -26.38 -2.17 -3.13
C THR A 212 -27.16 -3.11 -4.05
N VAL A 213 -28.49 -3.07 -3.96
CA VAL A 213 -29.39 -3.73 -4.93
C VAL A 213 -29.51 -2.81 -6.15
N VAL A 214 -28.80 -3.12 -7.22
CA VAL A 214 -28.78 -2.34 -8.46
C VAL A 214 -29.59 -3.04 -9.55
N PRO A 215 -30.32 -2.33 -10.43
CA PRO A 215 -30.98 -2.94 -11.59
C PRO A 215 -29.98 -3.59 -12.54
N ALA A 216 -30.24 -4.86 -12.88
CA ALA A 216 -29.27 -5.86 -13.35
C ALA A 216 -28.65 -5.67 -14.75
N ARG A 217 -28.59 -4.51 -15.40
CA ARG A 217 -28.22 -4.46 -16.83
C ARG A 217 -27.10 -3.54 -17.32
N ALA A 218 -26.78 -2.44 -16.70
CA ALA A 218 -25.73 -1.55 -17.19
C ALA A 218 -24.55 -1.42 -16.20
N GLU A 219 -24.81 -1.19 -14.94
CA GLU A 219 -23.76 -0.96 -13.92
C GLU A 219 -23.00 -2.22 -13.53
N LYS A 220 -23.63 -3.42 -13.58
CA LYS A 220 -22.91 -4.68 -13.33
C LYS A 220 -21.76 -4.93 -14.30
N ALA A 221 -21.90 -4.49 -15.56
CA ALA A 221 -20.83 -4.67 -16.55
C ALA A 221 -19.66 -3.71 -16.29
N GLU A 222 -19.93 -2.46 -15.92
CA GLU A 222 -18.87 -1.46 -15.63
C GLU A 222 -18.23 -1.71 -14.27
N THR A 223 -19.00 -2.01 -13.24
CA THR A 223 -18.47 -2.34 -11.89
C THR A 223 -17.71 -3.66 -11.92
N ALA A 224 -18.23 -4.68 -12.62
CA ALA A 224 -17.51 -5.94 -12.84
C ALA A 224 -16.25 -5.76 -13.70
N GLN A 225 -16.27 -4.87 -14.70
CA GLN A 225 -15.09 -4.55 -15.50
C GLN A 225 -14.05 -3.78 -14.68
N ARG A 226 -14.47 -2.83 -13.83
CA ARG A 226 -13.59 -2.11 -12.90
C ARG A 226 -13.05 -3.02 -11.82
N ALA A 227 -13.89 -3.86 -11.21
CA ALA A 227 -13.47 -4.87 -10.24
C ALA A 227 -12.54 -5.92 -10.86
N ALA A 228 -12.81 -6.36 -12.11
CA ALA A 228 -11.94 -7.26 -12.85
C ALA A 228 -10.61 -6.62 -13.25
N ASN A 229 -10.61 -5.32 -13.59
CA ASN A 229 -9.37 -4.60 -13.89
C ASN A 229 -8.56 -4.35 -12.61
N ASN A 230 -9.21 -3.95 -11.51
CA ASN A 230 -8.56 -3.82 -10.20
C ASN A 230 -8.05 -5.17 -9.67
N ALA A 231 -8.81 -6.25 -9.87
CA ALA A 231 -8.38 -7.60 -9.50
C ALA A 231 -7.20 -8.10 -10.36
N ARG A 232 -7.18 -7.76 -11.66
CA ARG A 232 -6.05 -8.09 -12.55
C ARG A 232 -4.78 -7.30 -12.20
N ASN A 233 -4.94 -6.07 -11.72
CA ASN A 233 -3.83 -5.19 -11.35
C ASN A 233 -3.27 -5.50 -9.95
N ARG A 234 -4.00 -6.27 -9.11
CA ARG A 234 -3.46 -6.72 -7.82
C ARG A 234 -2.36 -7.73 -8.04
N ARG A 235 -1.26 -7.56 -7.31
CA ARG A 235 -0.14 -8.49 -7.36
C ARG A 235 -0.53 -9.86 -6.83
N ALA A 236 0.12 -10.89 -7.33
CA ALA A 236 -0.09 -12.27 -6.92
C ALA A 236 -0.11 -12.42 -5.38
N VAL A 237 0.85 -11.78 -4.68
CA VAL A 237 0.94 -11.83 -3.21
C VAL A 237 -0.32 -11.32 -2.52
N LEU A 238 -0.82 -10.15 -2.92
CA LEU A 238 -2.02 -9.54 -2.29
C LEU A 238 -3.27 -10.35 -2.59
N ARG A 239 -3.41 -10.85 -3.82
CA ARG A 239 -4.54 -11.72 -4.20
C ARG A 239 -4.53 -13.03 -3.42
N ILE A 240 -3.35 -13.63 -3.21
CA ILE A 240 -3.18 -14.83 -2.38
C ILE A 240 -3.59 -14.56 -0.93
N ILE A 241 -3.22 -13.42 -0.37
CA ILE A 241 -3.61 -13.04 0.99
C ILE A 241 -5.12 -12.84 1.08
N ASP A 242 -5.72 -12.15 0.10
CA ASP A 242 -7.15 -11.86 0.09
C ASP A 242 -8.00 -13.12 -0.15
N ASN A 243 -7.57 -14.05 -1.00
CA ASN A 243 -8.31 -15.28 -1.31
C ASN A 243 -7.95 -16.46 -0.37
N GLY A 244 -6.91 -16.32 0.45
CA GLY A 244 -6.49 -17.35 1.42
C GLY A 244 -5.95 -18.64 0.79
N SER A 245 -5.58 -18.63 -0.51
CA SER A 245 -5.14 -19.80 -1.25
C SER A 245 -3.80 -20.37 -0.75
N VAL A 246 -2.99 -19.57 -0.06
CA VAL A 246 -1.79 -20.03 0.65
C VAL A 246 -1.86 -19.57 2.10
N LYS A 247 -1.76 -20.52 3.03
CA LYS A 247 -1.88 -20.24 4.48
C LYS A 247 -0.49 -19.98 5.10
N PRO A 248 -0.40 -19.07 6.09
CA PRO A 248 0.83 -18.90 6.84
C PRO A 248 1.36 -20.24 7.39
N GLY A 249 2.67 -20.48 7.22
CA GLY A 249 3.32 -21.76 7.55
C GLY A 249 3.36 -22.78 6.41
N GLN A 250 2.71 -22.52 5.29
CA GLN A 250 2.73 -23.43 4.15
C GLN A 250 4.09 -23.37 3.45
N GLU A 251 4.64 -24.56 3.13
CA GLU A 251 5.88 -24.71 2.37
C GLU A 251 5.64 -24.48 0.89
N LEU A 252 6.53 -23.75 0.26
CA LEU A 252 6.59 -23.51 -1.18
C LEU A 252 7.95 -23.99 -1.69
N ARG A 253 7.97 -24.50 -2.93
CA ARG A 253 9.17 -25.06 -3.55
C ARG A 253 9.55 -24.29 -4.79
N PHE A 254 10.83 -24.07 -4.97
CA PHE A 254 11.37 -23.50 -6.20
C PHE A 254 11.22 -24.47 -7.36
N ARG A 255 10.76 -23.96 -8.49
CA ARG A 255 10.69 -24.70 -9.77
C ARG A 255 11.14 -23.77 -10.89
N SER A 256 12.19 -24.16 -11.61
CA SER A 256 12.57 -23.47 -12.83
C SER A 256 11.56 -23.72 -13.95
N PHE A 257 11.44 -22.80 -14.91
CA PHE A 257 10.59 -22.95 -16.08
C PHE A 257 11.30 -22.45 -17.35
N PRO A 258 10.92 -22.97 -18.55
CA PRO A 258 11.72 -22.80 -19.78
C PRO A 258 11.93 -21.37 -20.28
N GLU A 259 11.10 -20.42 -19.85
CA GLU A 259 11.10 -19.04 -20.36
C GLU A 259 12.07 -18.10 -19.63
N SER A 260 12.84 -18.59 -18.66
CA SER A 260 13.82 -17.73 -17.97
C SER A 260 15.02 -17.47 -18.87
N MET A 261 15.12 -16.23 -19.37
CA MET A 261 16.20 -15.83 -20.27
C MET A 261 17.45 -15.26 -19.58
N ALA A 262 17.40 -15.05 -18.27
CA ALA A 262 18.45 -14.32 -17.56
C ALA A 262 19.57 -15.22 -17.00
N TRP A 263 19.36 -16.52 -16.92
CA TRP A 263 20.32 -17.53 -16.39
C TRP A 263 20.01 -18.92 -16.91
N SER A 264 20.99 -19.83 -16.75
CA SER A 264 20.81 -21.23 -17.11
C SER A 264 19.96 -21.97 -16.07
N ASN A 265 18.78 -22.47 -16.47
CA ASN A 265 17.92 -23.28 -15.61
C ASN A 265 18.64 -24.52 -15.06
N SER A 266 19.47 -25.16 -15.85
CA SER A 266 20.23 -26.34 -15.42
C SER A 266 21.25 -26.01 -14.33
N ASP A 267 21.80 -24.80 -14.30
CA ASP A 267 22.77 -24.41 -13.29
C ASP A 267 22.09 -24.06 -11.96
N ILE A 268 20.95 -23.36 -12.01
CA ILE A 268 20.20 -23.06 -10.79
C ILE A 268 19.57 -24.31 -10.18
N ASP A 269 19.05 -25.24 -11.00
CA ASP A 269 18.51 -26.51 -10.53
C ASP A 269 19.59 -27.38 -9.86
N ARG A 270 20.79 -27.40 -10.43
CA ARG A 270 21.95 -28.08 -9.82
C ARG A 270 22.34 -27.43 -8.50
N TRP A 271 22.42 -26.11 -8.45
CA TRP A 271 22.76 -25.36 -7.25
C TRP A 271 21.73 -25.55 -6.12
N VAL A 272 20.45 -25.59 -6.46
CA VAL A 272 19.37 -25.93 -5.52
C VAL A 272 19.50 -27.39 -5.04
N ALA A 273 19.86 -28.31 -5.92
CA ALA A 273 20.02 -29.74 -5.56
C ALA A 273 21.19 -30.01 -4.62
N GLU A 274 22.22 -29.14 -4.59
CA GLU A 274 23.36 -29.26 -3.66
C GLU A 274 22.96 -29.00 -2.19
N ASP A 275 21.98 -28.12 -1.94
CA ASP A 275 21.37 -27.88 -0.64
C ASP A 275 19.88 -27.62 -0.82
N SER A 276 19.07 -28.61 -0.43
CA SER A 276 17.61 -28.57 -0.61
C SER A 276 16.92 -27.35 0.04
N ARG A 277 17.52 -26.75 1.08
CA ARG A 277 16.98 -25.53 1.73
C ARG A 277 16.96 -24.35 0.78
N ARG A 278 17.84 -24.33 -0.25
CA ARG A 278 17.87 -23.26 -1.26
C ARG A 278 16.60 -23.25 -2.11
N GLY A 279 15.97 -24.41 -2.28
CA GLY A 279 14.72 -24.55 -3.04
C GLY A 279 13.46 -24.52 -2.18
N LEU A 280 13.55 -24.15 -0.88
CA LEU A 280 12.43 -24.17 0.05
C LEU A 280 12.19 -22.79 0.67
N ALA A 281 10.92 -22.38 0.71
CA ALA A 281 10.49 -21.19 1.41
C ALA A 281 9.16 -21.43 2.13
N THR A 282 8.99 -20.81 3.28
CA THR A 282 7.73 -20.85 4.03
C THR A 282 6.95 -19.58 3.81
N TRP A 283 5.68 -19.70 3.43
CA TRP A 283 4.77 -18.56 3.32
C TRP A 283 4.44 -17.99 4.69
N THR A 284 4.64 -16.69 4.90
CA THR A 284 4.40 -16.02 6.19
C THR A 284 3.10 -15.22 6.23
N GLY A 285 2.53 -14.89 5.07
CA GLY A 285 1.39 -13.99 4.96
C GLY A 285 1.75 -12.50 5.07
N ASP A 286 3.04 -12.15 5.15
CA ASP A 286 3.46 -10.75 5.07
C ASP A 286 3.16 -10.17 3.68
N ARG A 287 2.64 -8.94 3.65
CA ARG A 287 2.17 -8.31 2.39
C ARG A 287 3.31 -7.98 1.42
N ASN A 288 4.50 -7.71 1.95
CA ASN A 288 5.64 -7.26 1.17
C ASN A 288 6.69 -8.36 0.99
N ARG A 289 6.95 -9.15 2.05
CA ARG A 289 7.99 -10.19 2.11
C ARG A 289 7.39 -11.52 2.57
N PRO A 290 6.49 -12.13 1.80
CA PRO A 290 5.74 -13.29 2.25
C PRO A 290 6.54 -14.58 2.34
N LEU A 291 7.74 -14.65 1.77
CA LEU A 291 8.57 -15.86 1.73
C LEU A 291 9.70 -15.78 2.75
N ARG A 292 9.69 -16.68 3.74
CA ARG A 292 10.87 -16.93 4.56
C ARG A 292 11.70 -18.02 3.88
N TRP A 293 12.88 -17.65 3.41
CA TRP A 293 13.77 -18.60 2.75
C TRP A 293 14.41 -19.55 3.78
N GLU A 294 14.33 -20.85 3.53
CA GLU A 294 14.84 -21.84 4.50
C GLU A 294 16.37 -21.91 4.54
N TYR A 295 17.06 -21.39 3.54
CA TYR A 295 18.51 -21.37 3.46
C TYR A 295 19.15 -20.39 4.43
N ASP A 296 18.62 -19.17 4.57
CA ASP A 296 19.19 -18.12 5.41
C ASP A 296 18.22 -17.59 6.50
N GLY A 297 16.95 -18.00 6.46
CA GLY A 297 15.91 -17.61 7.41
C GLY A 297 15.37 -16.20 7.24
N GLN A 298 15.80 -15.47 6.20
CA GLN A 298 15.35 -14.11 5.93
C GLN A 298 14.02 -14.07 5.16
N LEU A 299 13.36 -12.91 5.22
CA LEU A 299 12.09 -12.67 4.53
C LEU A 299 12.32 -11.97 3.19
N TYR A 300 11.67 -12.47 2.16
CA TYR A 300 11.80 -11.97 0.79
C TYR A 300 10.44 -11.81 0.11
N ALA A 301 10.36 -10.87 -0.83
CA ALA A 301 9.37 -10.90 -1.90
C ALA A 301 9.72 -12.04 -2.89
N PRO A 302 8.73 -12.63 -3.58
CA PRO A 302 8.99 -13.77 -4.50
C PRO A 302 10.06 -13.47 -5.57
N THR A 303 10.05 -12.29 -6.13
CA THR A 303 11.01 -11.86 -7.16
C THR A 303 12.40 -11.57 -6.57
N SER A 304 12.45 -10.90 -5.39
CA SER A 304 13.71 -10.66 -4.68
C SER A 304 14.43 -11.95 -4.32
N LEU A 305 13.68 -12.96 -3.88
CA LEU A 305 14.27 -14.24 -3.53
C LEU A 305 14.90 -14.92 -4.74
N VAL A 306 14.23 -14.91 -5.89
CA VAL A 306 14.83 -15.48 -7.13
C VAL A 306 16.07 -14.70 -7.56
N LYS A 307 16.04 -13.37 -7.48
CA LYS A 307 17.21 -12.53 -7.78
C LYS A 307 18.37 -12.82 -6.84
N GLU A 308 18.11 -12.99 -5.56
CA GLU A 308 19.11 -13.37 -4.55
C GLU A 308 19.72 -14.73 -4.85
N MET A 309 18.89 -15.72 -5.17
CA MET A 309 19.37 -17.06 -5.55
C MET A 309 20.31 -17.02 -6.78
N VAL A 310 19.93 -16.25 -7.80
CA VAL A 310 20.75 -16.09 -9.01
C VAL A 310 22.03 -15.33 -8.73
N GLU A 311 22.00 -14.30 -7.89
CA GLU A 311 23.18 -13.54 -7.48
C GLU A 311 24.16 -14.42 -6.70
N GLN A 312 23.68 -15.24 -5.77
CA GLN A 312 24.54 -16.20 -5.06
C GLN A 312 25.13 -17.27 -5.99
N LEU A 313 24.39 -17.69 -7.03
CA LEU A 313 24.88 -18.65 -8.01
C LEU A 313 25.91 -18.04 -8.97
N THR A 314 25.65 -16.82 -9.47
CA THR A 314 26.40 -16.26 -10.63
C THR A 314 27.33 -15.10 -10.25
N GLY A 315 27.20 -14.54 -9.06
CA GLY A 315 27.85 -13.29 -8.65
C GLY A 315 27.24 -12.02 -9.27
N ASN A 316 26.16 -12.16 -10.05
CA ASN A 316 25.49 -11.02 -10.68
C ASN A 316 23.99 -11.04 -10.39
N ARG A 317 23.45 -9.93 -9.89
CA ARG A 317 22.02 -9.78 -9.63
C ARG A 317 21.28 -9.47 -10.93
N PRO A 318 20.31 -10.28 -11.35
CA PRO A 318 19.58 -10.06 -12.60
C PRO A 318 18.67 -8.83 -12.47
N SER A 319 18.50 -8.07 -13.56
CA SER A 319 17.60 -6.92 -13.62
C SER A 319 16.13 -7.33 -13.56
N HIS A 320 15.77 -8.48 -14.14
CA HIS A 320 14.40 -8.99 -14.23
C HIS A 320 14.29 -10.43 -13.77
N ALA A 321 13.22 -10.77 -13.04
CA ALA A 321 12.79 -12.11 -12.71
C ALA A 321 11.27 -12.11 -12.46
N THR A 322 10.56 -13.15 -12.91
CA THR A 322 9.12 -13.31 -12.67
C THR A 322 8.89 -14.19 -11.45
N GLY A 323 9.21 -13.65 -10.26
CA GLY A 323 9.28 -14.40 -9.01
C GLY A 323 8.10 -15.31 -8.69
N PRO A 324 6.83 -14.87 -8.79
CA PRO A 324 5.68 -15.72 -8.47
C PRO A 324 5.61 -17.04 -9.22
N ARG A 325 6.12 -17.13 -10.45
CA ARG A 325 6.11 -18.37 -11.24
C ARG A 325 7.13 -19.41 -10.81
N TYR A 326 8.14 -19.03 -10.04
CA TYR A 326 9.18 -19.93 -9.57
C TYR A 326 8.82 -20.67 -8.27
N TRP A 327 7.80 -20.20 -7.54
CA TRP A 327 7.41 -20.77 -6.26
C TRP A 327 6.09 -21.51 -6.38
N VAL A 328 6.11 -22.82 -6.15
CA VAL A 328 4.96 -23.70 -6.30
C VAL A 328 4.55 -24.34 -4.99
N ASP A 329 3.25 -24.62 -4.85
CA ASP A 329 2.70 -25.38 -3.73
C ASP A 329 2.94 -26.90 -3.89
N ALA A 330 2.42 -27.70 -2.97
CA ALA A 330 2.53 -29.15 -3.00
C ALA A 330 1.84 -29.80 -4.22
N ASP A 331 0.85 -29.13 -4.81
CA ASP A 331 0.12 -29.57 -5.98
C ASP A 331 0.82 -29.13 -7.30
N GLY A 332 1.91 -28.35 -7.19
CA GLY A 332 2.68 -27.86 -8.33
C GLY A 332 2.10 -26.59 -8.97
N ARG A 333 1.13 -25.91 -8.32
CA ARG A 333 0.57 -24.63 -8.77
C ARG A 333 1.50 -23.51 -8.31
N ASP A 334 1.83 -22.60 -9.21
CA ASP A 334 2.67 -21.46 -8.88
C ASP A 334 1.87 -20.32 -8.21
N LEU A 335 2.59 -19.37 -7.60
CA LEU A 335 1.94 -18.26 -6.89
C LEU A 335 1.09 -17.38 -7.81
N ALA A 336 1.35 -17.34 -9.12
CA ALA A 336 0.50 -16.60 -10.05
C ALA A 336 -0.84 -17.34 -10.28
N GLU A 337 -0.78 -18.67 -10.43
CA GLU A 337 -1.97 -19.54 -10.54
C GLU A 337 -2.79 -19.50 -9.24
N LEU A 338 -2.13 -19.59 -8.08
CA LEU A 338 -2.78 -19.53 -6.76
C LEU A 338 -3.44 -18.17 -6.49
N ALA A 339 -2.89 -17.09 -7.02
CA ALA A 339 -3.48 -15.77 -6.96
C ALA A 339 -4.80 -15.65 -7.73
N ASP A 340 -5.01 -16.47 -8.75
CA ASP A 340 -6.22 -16.44 -9.59
C ASP A 340 -7.33 -17.39 -9.09
N LEU A 341 -7.09 -18.11 -7.99
CA LEU A 341 -8.13 -18.97 -7.39
C LEU A 341 -9.23 -18.12 -6.74
N PRO A 342 -10.49 -18.58 -6.81
CA PRO A 342 -11.58 -17.95 -6.07
C PRO A 342 -11.31 -18.09 -4.56
N GLY A 343 -11.61 -17.05 -3.78
CA GLY A 343 -11.49 -17.09 -2.32
C GLY A 343 -12.31 -18.22 -1.69
N GLU A 344 -11.79 -18.81 -0.62
CA GLU A 344 -12.58 -19.74 0.20
C GLU A 344 -13.79 -18.94 0.74
N SER A 345 -14.99 -19.25 0.27
CA SER A 345 -16.24 -18.78 0.88
C SER A 345 -16.22 -19.22 2.34
N ALA A 346 -16.49 -18.31 3.27
CA ALA A 346 -16.66 -18.66 4.68
C ALA A 346 -17.67 -19.83 4.78
N PRO A 347 -17.44 -20.83 5.66
CA PRO A 347 -18.38 -21.93 5.82
C PRO A 347 -19.74 -21.35 6.21
N ASP A 348 -20.76 -21.77 5.49
CA ASP A 348 -22.16 -21.47 5.72
C ASP A 348 -22.55 -22.04 7.10
N ASP A 349 -22.48 -21.22 8.14
CA ASP A 349 -22.99 -21.57 9.47
C ASP A 349 -24.53 -21.60 9.38
N ARG A 350 -25.04 -22.79 9.11
CA ARG A 350 -26.46 -23.11 9.23
C ARG A 350 -26.84 -23.40 10.68
#